data_d730a8af93530eb0cecc129fb61a7897
#
_entry.id   d730a8af93530eb0cecc129fb61a7897
#
_cell.length_a   1.000
_cell.length_b   1.000
_cell.length_c   1.000
_cell.angle_alpha   90.00
_cell.angle_beta   90.00
_cell.angle_gamma   90.00
#
_symmetry.space_group_name_H-M   'P 1'
#
loop_
_entity.id
_entity.type
_entity.pdbx_description
1 polymer ?
#
loop_
_entity_poly.entity_id
_entity_poly.type
_entity_poly.pdbx_seq_one_letter_code
_entity_poly.pdbx_strand_id
1 'polypeptide(L)'
;MFRKNPPLPDVQVHSELLHAELAELRGLPYCVWRDVVGRAICKHAHGRDDRRYRLSVTPSWAVDGSLDVRVTVALETRSLHRLLMQESFVITPDNQLIADC
;
A
#
# COMPACT_ATOMS: atom_id res chain seq x y z
N MET A 1 12.88 18.41 -30.63
CA MET A 1 12.63 18.03 -30.22
C MET A 1 12.13 17.66 -29.54
N PHE A 2 11.87 17.33 -29.30
CA PHE A 2 11.32 16.96 -28.80
C PHE A 2 11.15 16.53 -27.85
N ARG A 3 10.81 16.47 -27.37
CA ARG A 3 10.55 16.16 -26.45
C ARG A 3 10.18 15.30 -25.87
N LYS A 4 10.22 14.79 -25.23
CA LYS A 4 9.97 13.97 -24.74
C LYS A 4 9.04 13.94 -23.93
N ASN A 5 8.34 13.31 -23.60
CA ASN A 5 7.39 13.21 -23.00
C ASN A 5 7.41 12.69 -21.82
N PRO A 6 7.22 12.61 -21.14
CA PRO A 6 7.42 12.21 -20.02
C PRO A 6 6.39 11.91 -19.28
N PRO A 7 5.74 12.16 -18.85
CA PRO A 7 4.95 12.10 -17.91
C PRO A 7 4.32 10.97 -17.56
N LEU A 8 3.99 10.20 -18.12
CA LEU A 8 3.43 9.11 -17.73
C LEU A 8 4.24 8.28 -16.93
N PRO A 9 5.46 8.33 -16.92
CA PRO A 9 6.31 7.58 -16.10
C PRO A 9 5.90 7.63 -14.68
N ASP A 10 5.36 8.68 -14.23
CA ASP A 10 5.03 8.79 -12.83
C ASP A 10 3.98 7.78 -12.42
N VAL A 11 2.92 7.61 -13.17
CA VAL A 11 1.88 6.66 -12.84
C VAL A 11 2.42 5.24 -12.84
N GLN A 12 3.29 4.93 -13.77
CA GLN A 12 3.87 3.61 -13.85
C GLN A 12 4.79 3.32 -12.66
N VAL A 13 5.60 4.29 -12.26
CA VAL A 13 6.46 4.14 -11.10
C VAL A 13 5.63 3.98 -9.84
N HIS A 14 4.56 4.77 -9.69
CA HIS A 14 3.68 4.68 -8.54
C HIS A 14 3.06 3.28 -8.45
N SER A 15 2.58 2.77 -9.56
CA SER A 15 1.98 1.46 -9.60
C SER A 15 2.99 0.37 -9.23
N GLU A 16 4.21 0.47 -9.74
CA GLU A 16 5.25 -0.50 -9.43
C GLU A 16 5.57 -0.53 -7.93
N LEU A 17 5.72 0.64 -7.34
CA LEU A 17 6.05 0.71 -5.91
C LEU A 17 4.92 0.17 -5.04
N LEU A 18 3.70 0.55 -5.35
CA LEU A 18 2.55 0.12 -4.58
C LEU A 18 2.32 -1.39 -4.71
N HIS A 19 2.39 -1.92 -5.92
CA HIS A 19 2.15 -3.34 -6.14
C HIS A 19 3.27 -4.22 -5.58
N ALA A 20 4.50 -3.73 -5.59
CA ALA A 20 5.60 -4.46 -4.97
C ALA A 20 5.37 -4.57 -3.47
N GLU A 21 4.92 -3.50 -2.84
CA GLU A 21 4.64 -3.51 -1.42
C GLU A 21 3.46 -4.43 -1.10
N LEU A 22 2.39 -4.35 -1.89
CA LEU A 22 1.23 -5.21 -1.70
C LEU A 22 1.60 -6.69 -1.82
N ALA A 23 2.44 -7.04 -2.78
CA ALA A 23 2.86 -8.42 -2.96
C ALA A 23 3.60 -8.93 -1.74
N GLU A 24 4.45 -8.10 -1.14
CA GLU A 24 5.17 -8.46 0.05
C GLU A 24 4.24 -8.62 1.24
N LEU A 25 3.33 -7.67 1.42
CA LEU A 25 2.42 -7.67 2.56
C LEU A 25 1.40 -8.81 2.50
N ARG A 26 0.99 -9.20 1.31
CA ARG A 26 0.04 -10.32 1.16
C ARG A 26 0.64 -11.65 1.58
N GLY A 27 1.97 -11.71 1.72
CA GLY A 27 2.63 -12.91 2.17
C GLY A 27 2.64 -13.06 3.69
N LEU A 28 2.21 -12.04 4.43
CA LEU A 28 2.22 -12.11 5.89
C LEU A 28 0.93 -12.75 6.40
N PRO A 29 1.02 -13.59 7.44
CA PRO A 29 -0.16 -14.29 7.95
C PRO A 29 -1.07 -13.37 8.75
N TYR A 30 -2.31 -13.80 8.92
CA TYR A 30 -3.32 -13.03 9.64
C TYR A 30 -2.87 -12.60 11.04
N CYS A 31 -2.21 -13.47 11.77
CA CYS A 31 -1.83 -13.16 13.15
C CYS A 31 -0.92 -11.93 13.24
N VAL A 32 -0.10 -11.70 12.23
CA VAL A 32 0.75 -10.53 12.19
C VAL A 32 -0.09 -9.27 12.07
N TRP A 33 -1.08 -9.29 11.17
CA TRP A 33 -1.94 -8.14 10.96
C TRP A 33 -2.84 -7.87 12.15
N ARG A 34 -3.40 -8.93 12.74
CA ARG A 34 -4.26 -8.79 13.91
C ARG A 34 -3.53 -8.05 15.04
N ASP A 35 -2.26 -8.35 15.22
CA ASP A 35 -1.50 -7.77 16.32
C ASP A 35 -1.15 -6.29 16.12
N VAL A 36 -1.27 -5.79 14.91
CA VAL A 36 -0.94 -4.39 14.61
C VAL A 36 -2.14 -3.57 14.15
N VAL A 37 -3.35 -4.10 14.27
CA VAL A 37 -4.56 -3.36 13.91
C VAL A 37 -4.60 -2.05 14.71
N GLY A 38 -4.91 -0.96 14.01
CA GLY A 38 -4.97 0.36 14.62
C GLY A 38 -3.66 1.12 14.58
N ARG A 39 -2.58 0.50 14.10
CA ARG A 39 -1.28 1.17 14.03
C ARG A 39 -0.95 1.49 12.58
N ALA A 40 -0.59 2.74 12.32
CA ALA A 40 -0.14 3.13 11.00
C ALA A 40 1.37 2.89 10.94
N ILE A 41 1.80 2.18 9.91
CA ILE A 41 3.21 1.86 9.71
C ILE A 41 3.65 2.59 8.46
N CYS A 42 4.72 3.38 8.58
CA CYS A 42 5.22 4.14 7.45
C CYS A 42 6.63 3.74 7.13
N LYS A 43 6.95 3.71 5.85
CA LYS A 43 8.32 3.50 5.42
C LYS A 43 8.58 4.30 4.16
N HIS A 44 9.84 4.55 3.88
CA HIS A 44 10.21 5.30 2.70
C HIS A 44 10.51 4.35 1.56
N ALA A 45 10.21 4.77 0.35
CA ALA A 45 10.48 4.01 -0.84
C ALA A 45 11.19 4.90 -1.85
N HIS A 46 11.99 4.28 -2.72
CA HIS A 46 12.73 5.03 -3.72
C HIS A 46 12.33 4.47 -5.08
N GLY A 47 11.77 5.31 -5.91
CA GLY A 47 11.35 4.90 -7.24
C GLY A 47 12.52 4.83 -8.21
N ARG A 48 12.34 4.10 -9.29
CA ARG A 48 13.35 4.04 -10.34
C ARG A 48 13.46 5.35 -11.11
N ASP A 49 12.57 6.31 -10.82
CA ASP A 49 12.63 7.66 -11.35
C ASP A 49 13.52 8.57 -10.48
N ASP A 50 14.21 7.98 -9.50
CA ASP A 50 15.10 8.68 -8.58
C ASP A 50 14.37 9.59 -7.61
N ARG A 51 13.07 9.47 -7.49
CA ARG A 51 12.27 10.22 -6.53
C ARG A 51 12.00 9.41 -5.31
N ARG A 52 11.78 10.08 -4.19
CA ARG A 52 11.50 9.44 -2.93
C ARG A 52 10.02 9.53 -2.61
N TYR A 53 9.50 8.43 -2.08
CA TYR A 53 8.09 8.30 -1.77
C TYR A 53 7.93 7.79 -0.35
N ARG A 54 6.71 7.86 0.14
CA ARG A 54 6.36 7.33 1.45
C ARG A 54 5.25 6.30 1.26
N LEU A 55 5.41 5.14 1.87
CA LEU A 55 4.37 4.12 1.91
C LEU A 55 3.78 4.08 3.30
N SER A 56 2.47 4.14 3.38
CA SER A 56 1.75 4.10 4.63
C SER A 56 0.89 2.85 4.62
N VAL A 57 1.04 2.01 5.64
CA VAL A 57 0.29 0.76 5.76
C VAL A 57 -0.59 0.88 6.99
N THR A 58 -1.89 0.75 6.81
CA THR A 58 -2.86 0.91 7.89
C THR A 58 -3.76 -0.31 7.99
N PRO A 59 -3.50 -1.21 8.94
CA PRO A 59 -4.40 -2.34 9.18
C PRO A 59 -5.55 -1.90 10.06
N SER A 60 -6.76 -2.31 9.70
CA SER A 60 -7.97 -1.98 10.46
C SER A 60 -8.95 -3.14 10.36
N TRP A 61 -9.93 -3.18 11.25
CA TRP A 61 -10.98 -4.20 11.14
C TRP A 61 -11.82 -3.87 9.92
N ALA A 62 -12.11 -4.88 9.10
CA ALA A 62 -12.79 -4.66 7.83
C ALA A 62 -14.23 -4.20 8.02
N VAL A 63 -14.92 -4.82 8.97
CA VAL A 63 -16.30 -4.49 9.27
C VAL A 63 -16.49 -4.62 10.76
N ASP A 64 -17.31 -3.78 11.37
CA ASP A 64 -17.60 -3.87 12.79
C ASP A 64 -18.15 -5.24 13.13
N GLY A 65 -17.58 -5.85 14.15
CA GLY A 65 -18.00 -7.18 14.57
C GLY A 65 -17.37 -8.32 13.78
N SER A 66 -16.62 -8.00 12.74
CA SER A 66 -15.90 -8.98 11.95
C SER A 66 -14.50 -9.16 12.48
N LEU A 67 -13.92 -10.32 12.27
CA LEU A 67 -12.53 -10.56 12.62
C LEU A 67 -11.61 -10.41 11.41
N ASP A 68 -12.15 -10.03 10.25
CA ASP A 68 -11.34 -9.81 9.07
C ASP A 68 -10.58 -8.49 9.19
N VAL A 69 -9.35 -8.48 8.72
CA VAL A 69 -8.51 -7.28 8.78
C VAL A 69 -8.34 -6.72 7.36
N ARG A 70 -8.62 -5.43 7.21
CA ARG A 70 -8.35 -4.72 5.96
C ARG A 70 -7.00 -4.04 6.10
N VAL A 71 -6.13 -4.28 5.14
CA VAL A 71 -4.82 -3.65 5.10
C VAL A 71 -4.84 -2.64 3.95
N THR A 72 -4.75 -1.37 4.29
CA THR A 72 -4.76 -0.29 3.31
C THR A 72 -3.34 0.21 3.12
N VAL A 73 -2.90 0.26 1.87
CA VAL A 73 -1.55 0.73 1.53
C VAL A 73 -1.68 1.96 0.66
N ALA A 74 -1.06 3.04 1.10
CA ALA A 74 -1.09 4.31 0.39
C ALA A 74 0.31 4.72 -0.01
N LEU A 75 0.45 5.17 -1.23
CA LEU A 75 1.70 5.75 -1.72
C LEU A 75 1.54 7.25 -1.74
N GLU A 76 2.46 7.96 -1.11
CA GLU A 76 2.39 9.41 -0.95
C GLU A 76 3.69 10.07 -1.36
N THR A 77 3.63 11.35 -1.67
CA THR A 77 4.84 12.12 -1.86
C THR A 77 5.49 12.27 -0.50
N ARG A 78 6.82 12.28 -0.48
CA ARG A 78 7.53 12.31 0.78
C ARG A 78 7.41 13.64 1.51
N SER A 79 7.51 14.73 0.77
CA SER A 79 7.59 16.05 1.42
C SER A 79 6.24 16.59 1.84
N LEU A 80 5.19 16.38 1.06
CA LEU A 80 3.89 16.95 1.37
C LEU A 80 2.87 15.92 1.80
N HIS A 81 3.26 14.66 1.88
CA HIS A 81 2.38 13.54 2.22
C HIS A 81 1.13 13.53 1.34
N ARG A 82 1.28 13.93 0.09
CA ARG A 82 0.16 13.97 -0.84
C ARG A 82 -0.12 12.58 -1.36
N LEU A 83 -1.37 12.14 -1.27
CA LEU A 83 -1.76 10.82 -1.73
C LEU A 83 -1.64 10.72 -3.25
N LEU A 84 -0.95 9.71 -3.71
CA LEU A 84 -0.77 9.45 -5.13
C LEU A 84 -1.57 8.23 -5.58
N MET A 85 -1.60 7.18 -4.77
CA MET A 85 -2.26 5.94 -5.13
C MET A 85 -2.54 5.15 -3.86
N GLN A 86 -3.62 4.39 -3.85
CA GLN A 86 -4.00 3.63 -2.67
C GLN A 86 -4.71 2.36 -3.09
N GLU A 87 -4.42 1.26 -2.40
CA GLU A 87 -5.12 0.00 -2.58
C GLU A 87 -5.21 -0.71 -1.25
N SER A 88 -6.13 -1.65 -1.16
CA SER A 88 -6.26 -2.43 0.06
C SER A 88 -6.60 -3.87 -0.25
N PHE A 89 -6.41 -4.74 0.72
CA PHE A 89 -6.87 -6.12 0.67
C PHE A 89 -7.38 -6.50 2.04
N VAL A 90 -8.16 -7.58 2.10
CA VAL A 90 -8.71 -8.09 3.36
C VAL A 90 -8.14 -9.49 3.58
N ILE A 91 -7.74 -9.77 4.81
CA ILE A 91 -7.27 -11.10 5.17
C ILE A 91 -8.16 -11.64 6.29
N THR A 92 -8.59 -12.88 6.15
CA THR A 92 -9.48 -13.53 7.11
C THR A 92 -8.65 -14.30 8.15
N PRO A 93 -9.27 -14.67 9.29
CA PRO A 93 -8.55 -15.42 10.32
C PRO A 93 -7.95 -16.74 9.84
N ASP A 94 -8.48 -17.33 8.78
CA ASP A 94 -7.92 -18.55 8.21
C ASP A 94 -6.97 -18.27 7.04
N ASN A 95 -6.44 -17.06 6.99
CA ASN A 95 -5.42 -16.63 6.03
C ASN A 95 -5.88 -16.57 4.58
N GLN A 96 -7.17 -16.36 4.35
CA GLN A 96 -7.66 -16.16 3.00
C GLN A 96 -7.59 -14.69 2.63
N LEU A 97 -7.15 -14.40 1.43
CA LEU A 97 -7.06 -13.03 0.93
C LEU A 97 -8.29 -12.73 0.07
N ILE A 98 -8.92 -11.60 0.35
CA ILE A 98 -10.11 -11.17 -0.36
C ILE A 98 -9.81 -9.81 -0.99
N ALA A 99 -10.13 -9.67 -2.27
CA ALA A 99 -9.92 -8.40 -2.94
C ALA A 99 -10.90 -7.38 -2.35
N ASP A 100 -10.39 -6.19 -2.06
CA ASP A 100 -11.20 -5.13 -1.49
C ASP A 100 -11.53 -4.16 -2.62
N CYS A 101 -12.76 -4.12 -3.00
CA CYS A 101 -13.19 -3.27 -4.09
C CYS A 101 -13.60 -1.89 -3.61
#